data_767c34429f0e39d358e6f6e2d3b6eff0
#
_entry.id   767c34429f0e39d358e6f6e2d3b6eff0
#
_cell.length_a   1.000
_cell.length_b   1.000
_cell.length_c   1.000
_cell.angle_alpha   90.00
_cell.angle_beta   90.00
_cell.angle_gamma   90.00
#
_symmetry.space_group_name_H-M   'P 1'
#
loop_
_entity.id
_entity.type
_entity.pdbx_description
1 polymer ?
#
loop_
_entity_poly.entity_id
_entity_poly.type
_entity_poly.pdbx_seq_one_letter_code
_entity_poly.pdbx_strand_id
1 'polypeptide(L)'
;MDINHRIMKERITERLREIEERYDVRILYAVESGSRAWGFDSPDSDYDVRFIYVRPKEFYLRLDKTRDVIEWQLDDTLDINGWDVQKALTLLHKSNPTLFEWNSSPIVYKTTDEWQKISAIINRYFVAKSGLYHYLSTAKSNYREYLRGETVKLKKYFYVLRPLLACK
;
A
#
# COMPACT_ATOMS: atom_id res chain seq x y z
N MET A 1 2.81 21.46 10.37
CA MET A 1 3.03 20.60 9.18
C MET A 1 4.23 21.16 8.47
N ASP A 2 5.28 20.38 8.36
CA ASP A 2 6.55 20.80 7.77
C ASP A 2 6.35 21.17 6.29
N ILE A 3 7.02 22.26 5.82
CA ILE A 3 6.94 22.76 4.45
C ILE A 3 7.31 21.66 3.44
N ASN A 4 8.31 20.85 3.76
CA ASN A 4 8.75 19.72 2.94
C ASN A 4 7.65 18.67 2.75
N HIS A 5 6.88 18.38 3.80
CA HIS A 5 5.77 17.43 3.73
C HIS A 5 4.63 17.94 2.83
N ARG A 6 4.36 19.24 2.84
CA ARG A 6 3.36 19.87 1.97
C ARG A 6 3.77 19.80 0.49
N ILE A 7 5.01 20.15 0.19
CA ILE A 7 5.58 20.11 -1.18
C ILE A 7 5.50 18.67 -1.73
N MET A 8 5.89 17.68 -0.91
CA MET A 8 5.84 16.29 -1.34
C MET A 8 4.41 15.80 -1.57
N LYS A 9 3.46 16.19 -0.73
CA LYS A 9 2.04 15.86 -0.93
C LYS A 9 1.49 16.43 -2.23
N GLU A 10 1.85 17.66 -2.57
CA GLU A 10 1.47 18.30 -3.84
C GLU A 10 2.08 17.53 -5.02
N ARG A 11 3.37 17.18 -4.95
CA ARG A 11 4.06 16.35 -5.95
C ARG A 11 3.39 14.98 -6.12
N ILE A 12 3.09 14.26 -5.04
CA ILE A 12 2.39 12.97 -5.10
C ILE A 12 1.03 13.13 -5.78
N THR A 13 0.27 14.16 -5.42
CA THR A 13 -1.05 14.41 -6.01
C THR A 13 -0.97 14.66 -7.52
N GLU A 14 0.03 15.40 -7.97
CA GLU A 14 0.29 15.63 -9.39
C GLU A 14 0.63 14.32 -10.13
N ARG A 15 1.52 13.50 -9.55
CA ARG A 15 1.86 12.18 -10.13
C ARG A 15 0.67 11.22 -10.21
N LEU A 16 -0.20 11.23 -9.22
CA LEU A 16 -1.43 10.44 -9.28
C LEU A 16 -2.35 10.88 -10.44
N ARG A 17 -2.41 12.19 -10.75
CA ARG A 17 -3.16 12.69 -11.92
C ARG A 17 -2.52 12.25 -13.23
N GLU A 18 -1.19 12.37 -13.37
CA GLU A 18 -0.46 11.87 -14.54
C GLU A 18 -0.69 10.38 -14.80
N ILE A 19 -0.77 9.59 -13.73
CA ILE A 19 -1.09 8.16 -13.82
C ILE A 19 -2.51 7.95 -14.35
N GLU A 20 -3.50 8.71 -13.85
CA GLU A 20 -4.88 8.62 -14.33
C GLU A 20 -4.96 8.92 -15.84
N GLU A 21 -4.30 9.99 -16.28
CA GLU A 21 -4.29 10.39 -17.71
C GLU A 21 -3.54 9.38 -18.59
N ARG A 22 -2.34 8.95 -18.18
CA ARG A 22 -1.48 8.08 -18.97
C ARG A 22 -2.03 6.67 -19.17
N TYR A 23 -2.66 6.13 -18.13
CA TYR A 23 -3.15 4.74 -18.14
C TYR A 23 -4.66 4.62 -18.39
N ASP A 24 -5.33 5.74 -18.61
CA ASP A 24 -6.80 5.80 -18.74
C ASP A 24 -7.48 5.04 -17.60
N VAL A 25 -7.17 5.47 -16.36
CA VAL A 25 -7.70 4.88 -15.13
C VAL A 25 -8.26 5.97 -14.21
N ARG A 26 -9.16 5.60 -13.32
CA ARG A 26 -9.62 6.46 -12.24
C ARG A 26 -9.15 5.90 -10.90
N ILE A 27 -8.39 6.66 -10.15
CA ILE A 27 -7.92 6.28 -8.83
C ILE A 27 -9.06 6.47 -7.82
N LEU A 28 -9.44 5.38 -7.15
CA LEU A 28 -10.49 5.37 -6.14
C LEU A 28 -9.94 5.72 -4.75
N TYR A 29 -8.71 5.32 -4.47
CA TYR A 29 -8.06 5.48 -3.17
C TYR A 29 -6.55 5.54 -3.34
N ALA A 30 -5.88 6.44 -2.61
CA ALA A 30 -4.43 6.52 -2.57
C ALA A 30 -3.95 6.92 -1.18
N VAL A 31 -2.95 6.21 -0.68
CA VAL A 31 -2.42 6.35 0.69
C VAL A 31 -0.91 6.24 0.74
N GLU A 32 -0.34 6.71 1.82
CA GLU A 32 1.00 6.33 2.23
C GLU A 32 1.00 4.93 2.83
N SER A 33 2.05 4.18 2.57
CA SER A 33 2.33 2.87 3.16
C SER A 33 3.71 2.90 3.85
N GLY A 34 4.24 1.72 4.18
CA GLY A 34 5.60 1.60 4.71
C GLY A 34 5.85 2.35 6.02
N SER A 35 7.10 2.75 6.25
CA SER A 35 7.54 3.30 7.52
C SER A 35 6.83 4.60 7.92
N ARG A 36 6.47 5.44 6.95
CA ARG A 36 5.75 6.71 7.20
C ARG A 36 4.34 6.46 7.72
N ALA A 37 3.62 5.54 7.09
CA ALA A 37 2.28 5.15 7.56
C ALA A 37 2.32 4.51 8.96
N TRP A 38 3.42 3.85 9.29
CA TRP A 38 3.58 3.15 10.56
C TRP A 38 4.19 3.98 11.68
N GLY A 39 4.60 5.23 11.40
CA GLY A 39 5.09 6.17 12.40
C GLY A 39 6.51 5.90 12.92
N PHE A 40 7.36 5.22 12.13
CA PHE A 40 8.78 5.05 12.44
C PHE A 40 9.69 5.42 11.26
N ASP A 41 9.25 6.39 10.47
CA ASP A 41 10.06 6.95 9.42
C ASP A 41 11.29 7.71 9.95
N SER A 42 12.32 7.77 9.13
CA SER A 42 13.50 8.60 9.30
C SER A 42 13.51 9.70 8.23
N PRO A 43 14.31 10.76 8.37
CA PRO A 43 14.42 11.79 7.34
C PRO A 43 14.70 11.23 5.93
N ASP A 44 15.45 10.12 5.86
CA ASP A 44 15.84 9.44 4.61
C ASP A 44 14.82 8.36 4.18
N SER A 45 13.65 8.27 4.82
CA SER A 45 12.64 7.28 4.44
C SER A 45 11.98 7.67 3.12
N ASP A 46 11.82 6.68 2.24
CA ASP A 46 11.10 6.81 0.99
C ASP A 46 9.61 7.10 1.23
N TYR A 47 8.95 7.60 0.21
CA TYR A 47 7.49 7.70 0.16
C TYR A 47 6.94 6.50 -0.59
N ASP A 48 6.17 5.68 0.13
CA ASP A 48 5.56 4.44 -0.34
C ASP A 48 4.09 4.68 -0.71
N VAL A 49 3.81 5.29 -1.84
CA VAL A 49 2.44 5.58 -2.26
C VAL A 49 1.78 4.35 -2.85
N ARG A 50 0.64 3.99 -2.31
CA ARG A 50 -0.16 2.85 -2.77
C ARG A 50 -1.54 3.32 -3.17
N PHE A 51 -2.05 2.81 -4.30
CA PHE A 51 -3.37 3.24 -4.79
C PHE A 51 -4.19 2.08 -5.36
N ILE A 52 -5.51 2.27 -5.35
CA ILE A 52 -6.48 1.38 -5.98
C ILE A 52 -7.12 2.13 -7.13
N TYR A 53 -7.17 1.53 -8.30
CA TYR A 53 -7.73 2.14 -9.50
C TYR A 53 -8.77 1.27 -10.18
N VAL A 54 -9.60 1.91 -10.99
CA VAL A 54 -10.57 1.26 -11.88
C VAL A 54 -10.32 1.74 -13.31
N ARG A 55 -10.47 0.81 -14.27
CA ARG A 55 -10.40 1.08 -15.70
C ARG A 55 -11.81 1.32 -16.29
N PRO A 56 -11.92 1.83 -17.52
CA PRO A 56 -13.19 1.85 -18.24
C PRO A 56 -13.81 0.45 -18.29
N LYS A 57 -15.14 0.38 -18.32
CA LYS A 57 -15.89 -0.89 -18.28
C LYS A 57 -15.49 -1.86 -19.39
N GLU A 58 -15.24 -1.34 -20.57
CA GLU A 58 -14.86 -2.08 -21.77
C GLU A 58 -13.56 -2.87 -21.55
N PHE A 59 -12.67 -2.37 -20.72
CA PHE A 59 -11.43 -3.06 -20.37
C PHE A 59 -11.70 -4.40 -19.66
N TYR A 60 -12.70 -4.47 -18.79
CA TYR A 60 -13.04 -5.67 -18.04
C TYR A 60 -13.81 -6.71 -18.86
N LEU A 61 -14.28 -6.34 -20.05
CA LEU A 61 -14.97 -7.25 -20.97
C LEU A 61 -14.02 -7.94 -21.96
N ARG A 62 -12.72 -7.66 -21.89
CA ARG A 62 -11.69 -8.28 -22.74
C ARG A 62 -11.45 -9.72 -22.33
N LEU A 63 -11.06 -10.55 -23.32
CA LEU A 63 -10.71 -11.96 -23.08
C LEU A 63 -9.23 -12.18 -22.78
N ASP A 64 -8.37 -11.23 -23.15
CA ASP A 64 -6.94 -11.28 -22.91
C ASP A 64 -6.61 -10.94 -21.44
N LYS A 65 -5.62 -11.62 -20.89
CA LYS A 65 -5.11 -11.29 -19.56
C LYS A 65 -4.31 -9.99 -19.63
N THR A 66 -4.70 -9.03 -18.83
CA THR A 66 -4.02 -7.75 -18.71
C THR A 66 -3.31 -7.63 -17.36
N ARG A 67 -2.32 -6.74 -17.29
CA ARG A 67 -1.62 -6.45 -16.04
C ARG A 67 -2.57 -5.73 -15.07
N ASP A 68 -2.64 -6.25 -13.85
CA ASP A 68 -3.51 -5.74 -12.77
C ASP A 68 -2.76 -4.84 -11.76
N VAL A 69 -1.54 -4.41 -12.12
CA VAL A 69 -0.68 -3.52 -11.34
C VAL A 69 -0.13 -2.42 -12.24
N ILE A 70 -0.11 -1.20 -11.72
CA ILE A 70 0.63 -0.07 -12.27
C ILE A 70 1.77 0.23 -11.31
N GLU A 71 3.01 0.17 -11.81
CA GLU A 71 4.23 0.53 -11.10
C GLU A 71 4.78 1.81 -11.73
N TRP A 72 5.02 2.80 -10.89
CA TRP A 72 5.51 4.10 -11.30
C TRP A 72 6.64 4.52 -10.36
N GLN A 73 7.84 4.06 -10.66
CA GLN A 73 9.03 4.49 -9.93
C GLN A 73 9.66 5.67 -10.67
N LEU A 74 9.73 6.82 -10.02
CA LEU A 74 10.24 8.07 -10.59
C LEU A 74 11.68 8.36 -10.16
N ASP A 75 12.01 8.06 -8.92
CA ASP A 75 13.32 8.26 -8.33
C ASP A 75 13.48 7.37 -7.10
N ASP A 76 14.64 7.47 -6.45
CA ASP A 76 14.98 6.64 -5.28
C ASP A 76 14.19 7.02 -4.02
N THR A 77 13.35 8.06 -4.06
CA THR A 77 12.62 8.59 -2.90
C THR A 77 11.10 8.41 -2.99
N LEU A 78 10.56 8.12 -4.18
CA LEU A 78 9.12 8.05 -4.42
C LEU A 78 8.75 6.79 -5.21
N ASP A 79 8.24 5.79 -4.49
CA ASP A 79 7.69 4.55 -5.03
C ASP A 79 6.15 4.61 -5.06
N ILE A 80 5.59 4.63 -6.26
CA ILE A 80 4.14 4.65 -6.48
C ILE A 80 3.70 3.35 -7.12
N ASN A 81 2.83 2.61 -6.45
CA ASN A 81 2.33 1.32 -6.92
C ASN A 81 0.82 1.21 -6.72
N GLY A 82 0.11 0.77 -7.76
CA GLY A 82 -1.35 0.66 -7.74
C GLY A 82 -1.87 -0.70 -8.14
N TRP A 83 -2.98 -1.09 -7.54
CA TRP A 83 -3.70 -2.31 -7.86
C TRP A 83 -5.02 -2.01 -8.55
N ASP A 84 -5.31 -2.79 -9.60
CA ASP A 84 -6.65 -2.81 -10.18
C ASP A 84 -7.70 -3.21 -9.13
N VAL A 85 -8.90 -2.65 -9.23
CA VAL A 85 -10.00 -2.92 -8.30
C VAL A 85 -10.34 -4.41 -8.22
N GLN A 86 -10.27 -5.16 -9.34
CA GLN A 86 -10.52 -6.61 -9.32
C GLN A 86 -9.48 -7.35 -8.50
N LYS A 87 -8.19 -6.96 -8.62
CA LYS A 87 -7.12 -7.49 -7.78
C LYS A 87 -7.37 -7.15 -6.31
N ALA A 88 -7.66 -5.89 -6.00
CA ALA A 88 -7.93 -5.44 -4.64
C ALA A 88 -9.09 -6.21 -4.00
N LEU A 89 -10.21 -6.39 -4.72
CA LEU A 89 -11.36 -7.16 -4.24
C LEU A 89 -11.05 -8.66 -4.10
N THR A 90 -10.24 -9.22 -4.99
CA THR A 90 -9.77 -10.61 -4.88
C THR A 90 -8.91 -10.80 -3.63
N LEU A 91 -8.02 -9.86 -3.34
CA LEU A 91 -7.17 -9.86 -2.16
C LEU A 91 -8.01 -9.64 -0.87
N LEU A 92 -9.03 -8.78 -0.93
CA LEU A 92 -9.99 -8.61 0.15
C LEU A 92 -10.71 -9.92 0.48
N HIS A 93 -11.25 -10.60 -0.53
CA HIS A 93 -11.93 -11.89 -0.37
C HIS A 93 -11.02 -12.96 0.25
N LYS A 94 -9.72 -12.92 -0.07
CA LYS A 94 -8.70 -13.81 0.52
C LYS A 94 -8.19 -13.34 1.88
N SER A 95 -8.76 -12.27 2.43
CA SER A 95 -8.30 -11.64 3.68
C SER A 95 -6.80 -11.30 3.67
N ASN A 96 -6.32 -10.71 2.57
CA ASN A 96 -4.93 -10.29 2.46
C ASN A 96 -4.65 -9.09 3.38
N PRO A 97 -3.73 -9.18 4.36
CA PRO A 97 -3.49 -8.13 5.35
C PRO A 97 -3.06 -6.78 4.77
N THR A 98 -2.34 -6.78 3.65
CA THR A 98 -1.85 -5.56 3.01
C THR A 98 -2.97 -4.58 2.66
N LEU A 99 -4.12 -5.10 2.19
CA LEU A 99 -5.27 -4.24 1.85
C LEU A 99 -5.88 -3.59 3.09
N PHE A 100 -5.94 -4.32 4.21
CA PHE A 100 -6.40 -3.77 5.48
C PHE A 100 -5.43 -2.72 6.02
N GLU A 101 -4.12 -2.93 5.87
CA GLU A 101 -3.10 -1.94 6.22
C GLU A 101 -3.25 -0.65 5.40
N TRP A 102 -3.44 -0.77 4.07
CA TRP A 102 -3.68 0.41 3.23
C TRP A 102 -4.95 1.15 3.65
N ASN A 103 -6.03 0.42 3.90
CA ASN A 103 -7.30 1.04 4.33
C ASN A 103 -7.20 1.72 5.71
N SER A 104 -6.25 1.30 6.54
CA SER A 104 -6.01 1.87 7.88
C SER A 104 -4.89 2.90 7.91
N SER A 105 -4.32 3.26 6.77
CA SER A 105 -3.25 4.26 6.70
C SER A 105 -3.73 5.62 7.22
N PRO A 106 -2.97 6.25 8.13
CA PRO A 106 -3.32 7.59 8.65
C PRO A 106 -3.06 8.71 7.64
N ILE A 107 -2.31 8.42 6.54
CA ILE A 107 -1.95 9.41 5.54
C ILE A 107 -2.65 9.07 4.23
N VAL A 108 -3.72 9.83 3.92
CA VAL A 108 -4.54 9.65 2.72
C VAL A 108 -4.26 10.77 1.73
N TYR A 109 -3.94 10.42 0.49
CA TYR A 109 -3.72 11.35 -0.61
C TYR A 109 -4.99 11.57 -1.45
N LYS A 110 -5.76 10.50 -1.68
CA LYS A 110 -7.02 10.54 -2.43
C LYS A 110 -8.01 9.52 -1.88
N THR A 111 -9.28 9.89 -1.79
CA THR A 111 -10.38 8.97 -1.51
C THR A 111 -11.61 9.39 -2.31
N THR A 112 -12.47 8.43 -2.64
CA THR A 112 -13.73 8.65 -3.35
C THR A 112 -14.90 8.02 -2.59
N ASP A 113 -16.12 8.42 -2.92
CA ASP A 113 -17.34 7.87 -2.29
C ASP A 113 -17.47 6.36 -2.55
N GLU A 114 -17.01 5.88 -3.71
CA GLU A 114 -17.01 4.44 -4.03
C GLU A 114 -16.07 3.68 -3.09
N TRP A 115 -14.87 4.23 -2.84
CA TRP A 115 -13.95 3.60 -1.89
C TRP A 115 -14.49 3.63 -0.46
N GLN A 116 -15.13 4.72 -0.04
CA GLN A 116 -15.73 4.80 1.29
C GLN A 116 -16.78 3.71 1.53
N LYS A 117 -17.58 3.35 0.51
CA LYS A 117 -18.52 2.23 0.59
C LYS A 117 -17.82 0.88 0.78
N ILE A 118 -16.68 0.66 0.08
CA ILE A 118 -15.85 -0.54 0.25
C ILE A 118 -15.23 -0.55 1.64
N SER A 119 -14.62 0.56 2.06
CA SER A 119 -13.99 0.72 3.38
C SER A 119 -14.95 0.43 4.54
N ALA A 120 -16.21 0.82 4.42
CA ALA A 120 -17.23 0.57 5.44
C ALA A 120 -17.49 -0.92 5.70
N ILE A 121 -17.24 -1.78 4.72
CA ILE A 121 -17.47 -3.23 4.83
C ILE A 121 -16.17 -4.05 4.91
N ILE A 122 -15.01 -3.44 4.69
CA ILE A 122 -13.73 -4.14 4.52
C ILE A 122 -13.41 -5.06 5.71
N ASN A 123 -13.67 -4.61 6.94
CA ASN A 123 -13.37 -5.37 8.15
C ASN A 123 -14.20 -6.66 8.29
N ARG A 124 -15.33 -6.78 7.57
CA ARG A 124 -16.13 -8.01 7.56
C ARG A 124 -15.43 -9.18 6.85
N TYR A 125 -14.44 -8.88 6.05
CA TYR A 125 -13.65 -9.87 5.30
C TYR A 125 -12.35 -10.26 6.01
N PHE A 126 -12.08 -9.67 7.17
CA PHE A 126 -10.87 -9.99 7.92
C PHE A 126 -10.97 -11.35 8.60
N VAL A 127 -10.02 -12.24 8.30
CA VAL A 127 -9.88 -13.56 8.91
C VAL A 127 -8.59 -13.57 9.73
N ALA A 128 -8.71 -13.55 11.06
CA ALA A 128 -7.56 -13.46 11.98
C ALA A 128 -6.49 -14.53 11.72
N LYS A 129 -6.90 -15.77 11.39
CA LYS A 129 -5.98 -16.86 11.03
C LYS A 129 -5.09 -16.50 9.83
N SER A 130 -5.65 -15.92 8.78
CA SER A 130 -4.88 -15.48 7.58
C SER A 130 -3.91 -14.35 7.94
N GLY A 131 -4.35 -13.38 8.73
CA GLY A 131 -3.50 -12.30 9.24
C GLY A 131 -2.33 -12.84 10.05
N LEU A 132 -2.59 -13.73 10.99
CA LEU A 132 -1.57 -14.35 11.86
C LEU A 132 -0.48 -15.06 11.03
N TYR A 133 -0.87 -15.91 10.08
CA TYR A 133 0.10 -16.62 9.23
C TYR A 133 0.93 -15.65 8.37
N HIS A 134 0.29 -14.62 7.81
CA HIS A 134 1.00 -13.61 7.02
C HIS A 134 2.04 -12.89 7.87
N TYR A 135 1.64 -12.34 9.01
CA TYR A 135 2.55 -11.56 9.87
C TYR A 135 3.67 -12.41 10.45
N LEU A 136 3.40 -13.64 10.89
CA LEU A 136 4.45 -14.56 11.33
C LEU A 136 5.42 -14.91 10.21
N SER A 137 4.93 -15.14 8.99
CA SER A 137 5.78 -15.39 7.82
C SER A 137 6.66 -14.20 7.50
N THR A 138 6.08 -12.99 7.48
CA THR A 138 6.80 -11.72 7.25
C THR A 138 7.87 -11.49 8.31
N ALA A 139 7.54 -11.67 9.59
CA ALA A 139 8.50 -11.53 10.69
C ALA A 139 9.68 -12.53 10.55
N LYS A 140 9.39 -13.79 10.23
CA LYS A 140 10.42 -14.83 10.01
C LYS A 140 11.31 -14.50 8.82
N SER A 141 10.74 -14.03 7.71
CA SER A 141 11.50 -13.64 6.52
C SER A 141 12.43 -12.47 6.84
N ASN A 142 11.90 -11.39 7.41
CA ASN A 142 12.67 -10.21 7.78
C ASN A 142 13.77 -10.51 8.82
N TYR A 143 13.48 -11.38 9.79
CA TYR A 143 14.49 -11.83 10.75
C TYR A 143 15.67 -12.52 10.04
N ARG A 144 15.37 -13.46 9.11
CA ARG A 144 16.40 -14.19 8.39
C ARG A 144 17.22 -13.29 7.46
N GLU A 145 16.58 -12.32 6.85
CA GLU A 145 17.19 -11.42 5.87
C GLU A 145 18.03 -10.33 6.53
N TYR A 146 17.52 -9.75 7.62
CA TYR A 146 18.10 -8.51 8.16
C TYR A 146 18.80 -8.65 9.52
N LEU A 147 18.42 -9.62 10.37
CA LEU A 147 18.89 -9.68 11.75
C LEU A 147 19.92 -10.75 12.04
N ARG A 148 20.51 -11.37 11.01
CA ARG A 148 21.55 -12.41 11.16
C ARG A 148 22.97 -11.89 10.95
N GLY A 149 23.15 -10.65 10.53
CA GLY A 149 24.48 -10.05 10.33
C GLY A 149 25.12 -9.58 11.64
N GLU A 150 26.45 -9.39 11.62
CA GLU A 150 27.18 -8.85 12.76
C GLU A 150 26.78 -7.40 13.10
N THR A 151 26.40 -6.63 12.10
CA THR A 151 25.90 -5.26 12.23
C THR A 151 24.51 -5.14 11.62
N VAL A 152 23.57 -4.58 12.34
CA VAL A 152 22.18 -4.44 11.92
C VAL A 152 21.71 -3.01 12.09
N LYS A 153 21.12 -2.44 11.05
CA LYS A 153 20.48 -1.12 11.13
C LYS A 153 19.26 -1.19 12.07
N LEU A 154 19.14 -0.24 13.01
CA LEU A 154 18.05 -0.19 14.00
C LEU A 154 16.66 -0.29 13.35
N LYS A 155 16.43 0.37 12.22
CA LYS A 155 15.18 0.32 11.45
C LYS A 155 14.75 -1.12 11.11
N LYS A 156 15.69 -2.06 10.90
CA LYS A 156 15.39 -3.45 10.55
C LYS A 156 14.77 -4.25 11.70
N TYR A 157 15.01 -3.87 12.93
CA TYR A 157 14.29 -4.47 14.08
C TYR A 157 12.79 -4.17 14.03
N PHE A 158 12.39 -2.97 13.62
CA PHE A 158 10.97 -2.63 13.47
C PHE A 158 10.27 -3.46 12.40
N TYR A 159 10.96 -3.84 11.32
CA TYR A 159 10.41 -4.73 10.30
C TYR A 159 10.12 -6.14 10.81
N VAL A 160 10.76 -6.58 11.90
CA VAL A 160 10.47 -7.86 12.56
C VAL A 160 9.46 -7.68 13.68
N LEU A 161 9.61 -6.66 14.52
CA LEU A 161 8.77 -6.45 15.70
C LEU A 161 7.33 -6.07 15.33
N ARG A 162 7.14 -5.20 14.31
CA ARG A 162 5.81 -4.76 13.91
C ARG A 162 4.89 -5.91 13.51
N PRO A 163 5.29 -6.83 12.60
CA PRO A 163 4.44 -7.98 12.27
C PRO A 163 4.15 -8.87 13.49
N LEU A 164 5.09 -9.03 14.41
CA LEU A 164 4.86 -9.80 15.63
C LEU A 164 3.85 -9.12 16.56
N LEU A 165 3.89 -7.78 16.66
CA LEU A 165 2.91 -7.02 17.45
C LEU A 165 1.52 -7.07 16.79
N ALA A 166 1.43 -7.11 15.45
CA ALA A 166 0.18 -7.26 14.72
C ALA A 166 -0.46 -8.67 14.91
N CYS A 167 0.28 -9.65 15.44
CA CYS A 167 -0.26 -10.97 15.79
C CYS A 167 -0.98 -11.00 17.16
N LYS A 168 -0.86 -9.93 17.95
CA LYS A 168 -1.45 -9.85 19.29
C LYS A 168 -2.89 -9.32 19.23
#